data_84d2f5f03d371300fa0d5290b39ef270
#
_entry.id   84d2f5f03d371300fa0d5290b39ef270
#
_cell.length_a   1.000
_cell.length_b   1.000
_cell.length_c   1.000
_cell.angle_alpha   90.00
_cell.angle_beta   90.00
_cell.angle_gamma   90.00
#
_symmetry.space_group_name_H-M   'P 1'
#
loop_
_entity.id
_entity.type
_entity.pdbx_description
1 polymer ?
#
loop_
_entity_poly.entity_id
_entity_poly.type
_entity_poly.pdbx_seq_one_letter_code
_entity_poly.pdbx_strand_id
1 'polypeptide(L)'
;QYYHFMRARADSETAKYVPAMYQKREDEHGWMLDLYQHWGIQDGPSMEMVARRYVERLVGCVENVTNEKCQLPKEEKKKQIAVMIRSDNAKTCLKLARPRSTMMKTMLVPIKWGNVSLTMLESRVITKIKTKHTKTFATLKAKR
;
A
#
# COMPACT_ATOMS: atom_id res chain seq x y z
N GLN A 1 -3.57 -23.83 -0.60
CA GLN A 1 -3.53 -24.56 -1.88
C GLN A 1 -4.05 -23.68 -3.00
N TYR A 2 -5.21 -23.11 -2.84
CA TYR A 2 -5.80 -22.22 -3.84
C TYR A 2 -4.99 -20.96 -4.04
N TYR A 3 -4.27 -20.54 -3.04
CA TYR A 3 -3.46 -19.34 -3.10
C TYR A 3 -2.39 -19.40 -4.16
N HIS A 4 -1.85 -20.57 -4.43
CA HIS A 4 -0.77 -20.74 -5.39
C HIS A 4 -1.23 -20.43 -6.80
N PHE A 5 -2.44 -20.81 -7.15
CA PHE A 5 -3.02 -20.50 -8.44
C PHE A 5 -3.23 -19.00 -8.61
N MET A 6 -3.71 -18.36 -7.56
CA MET A 6 -3.95 -16.92 -7.59
C MET A 6 -2.67 -16.12 -7.80
N ARG A 7 -1.57 -16.57 -7.21
CA ARG A 7 -0.28 -15.90 -7.37
C ARG A 7 0.28 -16.02 -8.77
N ALA A 8 0.01 -17.13 -9.42
CA ALA A 8 0.59 -17.41 -10.74
C ALA A 8 -0.17 -16.73 -11.87
N ARG A 9 -1.37 -16.23 -11.63
CA ARG A 9 -2.19 -15.64 -12.66
C ARG A 9 -1.78 -14.21 -12.95
N ALA A 10 -1.62 -13.90 -14.22
CA ALA A 10 -1.38 -12.54 -14.67
C ALA A 10 -2.59 -11.64 -14.47
N ASP A 11 -3.77 -12.21 -14.43
CA ASP A 11 -5.04 -11.51 -14.23
C ASP A 11 -5.52 -11.57 -12.79
N SER A 12 -4.62 -11.76 -11.83
CA SER A 12 -4.96 -11.82 -10.41
C SER A 12 -5.70 -10.55 -9.98
N GLU A 13 -6.43 -10.65 -8.85
CA GLU A 13 -7.18 -9.52 -8.32
C GLU A 13 -6.31 -8.30 -8.03
N THR A 14 -5.03 -8.52 -7.72
CA THR A 14 -4.10 -7.41 -7.49
C THR A 14 -3.84 -6.58 -8.74
N ALA A 15 -4.11 -7.15 -9.93
CA ALA A 15 -3.98 -6.42 -11.20
C ALA A 15 -5.25 -5.67 -11.59
N LYS A 16 -6.34 -5.85 -10.85
CA LYS A 16 -7.62 -5.21 -11.11
C LYS A 16 -7.84 -4.03 -10.18
N TYR A 17 -8.61 -3.05 -10.66
CA TYR A 17 -9.04 -1.97 -9.79
C TYR A 17 -10.15 -2.46 -8.84
N VAL A 18 -9.96 -2.23 -7.54
CA VAL A 18 -10.93 -2.59 -6.50
C VAL A 18 -11.45 -1.31 -5.85
N PRO A 19 -12.71 -0.91 -6.10
CA PRO A 19 -13.21 0.39 -5.66
C PRO A 19 -13.17 0.63 -4.15
N ALA A 20 -13.42 -0.38 -3.34
CA ALA A 20 -13.50 -0.23 -1.89
C ALA A 20 -12.23 -0.65 -1.16
N MET A 21 -11.11 -0.78 -1.85
CA MET A 21 -9.88 -1.30 -1.25
C MET A 21 -9.41 -0.47 -0.06
N TYR A 22 -9.40 0.86 -0.18
CA TYR A 22 -8.92 1.71 0.89
C TYR A 22 -9.77 1.57 2.16
N GLN A 23 -11.08 1.61 2.02
CA GLN A 23 -11.98 1.46 3.17
C GLN A 23 -11.79 0.10 3.84
N LYS A 24 -11.64 -0.94 3.04
CA LYS A 24 -11.39 -2.29 3.54
C LYS A 24 -10.09 -2.36 4.35
N ARG A 25 -9.03 -1.71 3.87
CA ARG A 25 -7.75 -1.69 4.58
C ARG A 25 -7.82 -0.90 5.87
N GLU A 26 -8.58 0.19 5.87
CA GLU A 26 -8.81 0.96 7.10
C GLU A 26 -9.58 0.13 8.14
N ASP A 27 -10.60 -0.58 7.72
CA ASP A 27 -11.37 -1.45 8.60
C ASP A 27 -10.50 -2.57 9.18
N GLU A 28 -9.69 -3.21 8.35
CA GLU A 28 -8.78 -4.26 8.81
C GLU A 28 -7.78 -3.72 9.83
N HIS A 29 -7.26 -2.53 9.61
CA HIS A 29 -6.33 -1.90 10.55
C HIS A 29 -7.00 -1.62 11.89
N GLY A 30 -8.23 -1.10 11.86
CA GLY A 30 -9.01 -0.86 13.08
C GLY A 30 -9.24 -2.14 13.87
N TRP A 31 -9.63 -3.20 13.20
CA TRP A 31 -9.84 -4.51 13.85
C TRP A 31 -8.54 -5.03 14.46
N MET A 32 -7.44 -4.88 13.77
CA MET A 32 -6.14 -5.32 14.26
C MET A 32 -5.74 -4.56 15.53
N LEU A 33 -5.93 -3.24 15.56
CA LEU A 33 -5.63 -2.43 16.72
C LEU A 33 -6.52 -2.79 17.90
N ASP A 34 -7.82 -3.01 17.66
CA ASP A 34 -8.75 -3.42 18.69
C ASP A 34 -8.36 -4.76 19.30
N LEU A 35 -7.97 -5.70 18.46
CA LEU A 35 -7.55 -7.02 18.89
C LEU A 35 -6.30 -6.96 19.75
N TYR A 36 -5.31 -6.17 19.33
CA TYR A 36 -4.07 -6.00 20.08
C TYR A 36 -4.33 -5.31 21.42
N GLN A 37 -5.21 -4.33 21.44
CA GLN A 37 -5.60 -3.66 22.66
C GLN A 37 -6.30 -4.64 23.63
N HIS A 38 -7.18 -5.47 23.09
CA HIS A 38 -7.88 -6.49 23.89
C HIS A 38 -6.91 -7.46 24.54
N TRP A 39 -5.84 -7.82 23.87
CA TRP A 39 -4.82 -8.72 24.39
C TRP A 39 -3.72 -8.01 25.17
N GLY A 40 -3.79 -6.70 25.28
CA GLY A 40 -2.77 -5.92 26.02
C GLY A 40 -1.41 -5.86 25.32
N ILE A 41 -1.37 -6.08 23.99
CA ILE A 41 -0.14 -6.06 23.23
C ILE A 41 0.15 -4.62 22.79
N GLN A 42 1.16 -3.99 23.38
CA GLN A 42 1.53 -2.62 23.07
C GLN A 42 3.05 -2.43 23.00
N ASP A 43 3.80 -3.50 22.85
CA ASP A 43 5.26 -3.41 22.75
C ASP A 43 5.67 -2.78 21.40
N GLY A 44 6.85 -2.16 21.40
CA GLY A 44 7.36 -1.45 20.24
C GLY A 44 7.45 -2.30 18.97
N PRO A 45 8.04 -3.50 19.02
CA PRO A 45 8.14 -4.36 17.83
C PRO A 45 6.79 -4.75 17.23
N SER A 46 5.80 -5.06 18.08
CA SER A 46 4.46 -5.43 17.58
C SER A 46 3.76 -4.25 16.94
N MET A 47 3.86 -3.07 17.57
CA MET A 47 3.24 -1.86 17.03
C MET A 47 3.93 -1.43 15.73
N GLU A 48 5.25 -1.58 15.63
CA GLU A 48 5.97 -1.32 14.39
C GLU A 48 5.51 -2.26 13.27
N MET A 49 5.32 -3.54 13.57
CA MET A 49 4.86 -4.51 12.60
C MET A 49 3.48 -4.15 12.05
N VAL A 50 2.56 -3.76 12.93
CA VAL A 50 1.22 -3.33 12.53
C VAL A 50 1.30 -2.09 11.65
N ALA A 51 2.11 -1.12 12.04
CA ALA A 51 2.30 0.12 11.29
C ALA A 51 2.91 -0.16 9.91
N ARG A 52 3.91 -1.03 9.85
CA ARG A 52 4.56 -1.41 8.59
C ARG A 52 3.58 -2.08 7.64
N ARG A 53 2.74 -2.98 8.15
CA ARG A 53 1.70 -3.59 7.32
C ARG A 53 0.72 -2.55 6.79
N TYR A 54 0.35 -1.60 7.63
CA TYR A 54 -0.55 -0.54 7.21
C TYR A 54 0.04 0.27 6.06
N VAL A 55 1.29 0.72 6.18
CA VAL A 55 1.91 1.54 5.14
C VAL A 55 2.13 0.75 3.85
N GLU A 56 2.44 -0.53 3.93
CA GLU A 56 2.55 -1.38 2.75
C GLU A 56 1.21 -1.49 2.02
N ARG A 57 0.13 -1.65 2.77
CA ARG A 57 -1.22 -1.71 2.20
C ARG A 57 -1.68 -0.35 1.69
N LEU A 58 -1.26 0.72 2.33
CA LEU A 58 -1.53 2.07 1.87
C LEU A 58 -0.93 2.32 0.49
N VAL A 59 0.32 1.89 0.29
CA VAL A 59 0.96 1.94 -1.02
C VAL A 59 0.17 1.14 -2.04
N GLY A 60 -0.32 -0.04 -1.65
CA GLY A 60 -1.18 -0.85 -2.51
C GLY A 60 -2.48 -0.14 -2.89
N CYS A 61 -3.05 0.62 -1.97
CA CYS A 61 -4.24 1.41 -2.25
C CYS A 61 -3.95 2.54 -3.24
N VAL A 62 -2.80 3.19 -3.11
CA VAL A 62 -2.37 4.22 -4.06
C VAL A 62 -2.18 3.61 -5.44
N GLU A 63 -1.52 2.46 -5.52
CA GLU A 63 -1.34 1.74 -6.78
C GLU A 63 -2.70 1.36 -7.40
N ASN A 64 -3.64 0.96 -6.57
CA ASN A 64 -4.99 0.60 -7.01
C ASN A 64 -5.67 1.80 -7.71
N VAL A 65 -5.57 2.98 -7.13
CA VAL A 65 -6.18 4.19 -7.68
C VAL A 65 -5.45 4.66 -8.95
N THR A 66 -4.14 4.48 -9.02
CA THR A 66 -3.35 4.87 -10.18
C THR A 66 -3.30 3.80 -11.27
N ASN A 67 -3.92 2.64 -11.02
CA ASN A 67 -4.01 1.55 -11.99
C ASN A 67 -4.70 2.02 -13.26
N GLU A 68 -4.22 1.55 -14.40
CA GLU A 68 -4.80 1.89 -15.70
C GLU A 68 -6.27 1.48 -15.81
N LYS A 69 -6.67 0.45 -15.08
CA LYS A 69 -8.05 -0.04 -15.05
C LYS A 69 -8.97 0.83 -14.20
N CYS A 70 -8.42 1.75 -13.41
CA CYS A 70 -9.21 2.71 -12.66
C CYS A 70 -9.63 3.84 -13.60
N GLN A 71 -10.92 3.96 -13.84
CA GLN A 71 -11.47 4.90 -14.81
C GLN A 71 -11.87 6.25 -14.20
N LEU A 72 -11.48 6.49 -12.95
CA LEU A 72 -11.79 7.76 -12.31
C LEU A 72 -11.03 8.91 -12.97
N PRO A 73 -11.63 10.13 -13.01
CA PRO A 73 -10.92 11.31 -13.48
C PRO A 73 -9.66 11.57 -12.64
N LYS A 74 -8.67 12.20 -13.25
CA LYS A 74 -7.41 12.51 -12.59
C LYS A 74 -7.62 13.29 -11.28
N GLU A 75 -8.53 14.25 -11.29
CA GLU A 75 -8.81 15.06 -10.11
C GLU A 75 -9.39 14.21 -8.97
N GLU A 76 -10.27 13.27 -9.29
CA GLU A 76 -10.83 12.36 -8.31
C GLU A 76 -9.76 11.44 -7.72
N LYS A 77 -8.87 10.94 -8.57
CA LYS A 77 -7.72 10.13 -8.12
C LYS A 77 -6.86 10.91 -7.14
N LYS A 78 -6.58 12.17 -7.45
CA LYS A 78 -5.80 13.04 -6.56
C LYS A 78 -6.48 13.24 -5.22
N LYS A 79 -7.80 13.44 -5.21
CA LYS A 79 -8.56 13.61 -3.98
C LYS A 79 -8.48 12.36 -3.11
N GLN A 80 -8.67 11.20 -3.71
CA GLN A 80 -8.61 9.93 -2.97
C GLN A 80 -7.22 9.69 -2.39
N ILE A 81 -6.18 9.93 -3.17
CA ILE A 81 -4.81 9.77 -2.69
C ILE A 81 -4.52 10.75 -1.55
N ALA A 82 -4.99 11.99 -1.66
CA ALA A 82 -4.80 12.97 -0.59
C ALA A 82 -5.44 12.51 0.72
N VAL A 83 -6.65 11.96 0.65
CA VAL A 83 -7.31 11.39 1.83
C VAL A 83 -6.49 10.25 2.42
N MET A 84 -5.99 9.35 1.58
CA MET A 84 -5.20 8.20 2.03
C MET A 84 -3.92 8.61 2.74
N ILE A 85 -3.10 9.45 2.10
CA ILE A 85 -1.76 9.76 2.61
C ILE A 85 -1.77 10.81 3.73
N ARG A 86 -2.86 11.54 3.88
CA ARG A 86 -3.00 12.57 4.92
C ARG A 86 -3.87 12.14 6.08
N SER A 87 -4.34 10.90 6.09
CA SER A 87 -5.15 10.39 7.19
C SER A 87 -4.31 10.31 8.48
N ASP A 88 -4.99 10.35 9.63
CA ASP A 88 -4.32 10.24 10.92
C ASP A 88 -3.61 8.90 11.07
N ASN A 89 -4.25 7.82 10.60
CA ASN A 89 -3.62 6.50 10.61
C ASN A 89 -2.36 6.47 9.77
N ALA A 90 -2.38 7.08 8.59
CA ALA A 90 -1.20 7.16 7.74
C ALA A 90 -0.07 7.91 8.42
N LYS A 91 -0.37 9.05 9.02
CA LYS A 91 0.64 9.86 9.73
C LYS A 91 1.26 9.08 10.88
N THR A 92 0.44 8.44 11.69
CA THR A 92 0.90 7.65 12.85
C THR A 92 1.75 6.47 12.39
N CYS A 93 1.27 5.71 11.40
CA CYS A 93 1.96 4.53 10.93
C CYS A 93 3.27 4.87 10.21
N LEU A 94 3.32 5.99 9.49
CA LEU A 94 4.55 6.42 8.83
C LEU A 94 5.66 6.77 9.83
N LYS A 95 5.28 7.24 11.01
CA LYS A 95 6.25 7.52 12.08
C LYS A 95 6.79 6.24 12.71
N LEU A 96 5.95 5.22 12.85
CA LEU A 96 6.30 3.99 13.54
C LEU A 96 6.92 2.95 12.62
N ALA A 97 6.49 2.88 11.37
CA ALA A 97 6.92 1.84 10.44
C ALA A 97 8.39 2.00 10.06
N ARG A 98 9.08 0.87 9.99
CA ARG A 98 10.49 0.81 9.56
C ARG A 98 10.58 -0.19 8.40
N PRO A 99 10.28 0.26 7.16
CA PRO A 99 10.31 -0.62 6.00
C PRO A 99 11.69 -1.22 5.79
N ARG A 100 11.74 -2.46 5.36
CA ARG A 100 12.99 -3.17 5.10
C ARG A 100 13.43 -3.06 3.66
N SER A 101 12.47 -2.95 2.75
CA SER A 101 12.74 -2.85 1.32
C SER A 101 13.16 -1.43 0.94
N THR A 102 14.22 -1.29 0.15
CA THR A 102 14.65 0.00 -0.38
C THR A 102 13.57 0.61 -1.25
N MET A 103 12.90 -0.22 -2.05
CA MET A 103 11.80 0.24 -2.90
C MET A 103 10.66 0.83 -2.06
N MET A 104 10.30 0.15 -0.97
CA MET A 104 9.25 0.64 -0.08
C MET A 104 9.66 1.96 0.57
N LYS A 105 10.90 2.08 1.01
CA LYS A 105 11.41 3.33 1.59
C LYS A 105 11.29 4.49 0.59
N THR A 106 11.66 4.23 -0.65
CA THR A 106 11.57 5.24 -1.73
C THR A 106 10.13 5.64 -1.99
N MET A 107 9.22 4.68 -2.03
CA MET A 107 7.80 4.95 -2.27
C MET A 107 7.15 5.75 -1.14
N LEU A 108 7.63 5.59 0.08
CA LEU A 108 7.08 6.29 1.23
C LEU A 108 7.54 7.75 1.34
N VAL A 109 8.64 8.14 0.69
CA VAL A 109 9.15 9.50 0.77
C VAL A 109 8.11 10.54 0.33
N PRO A 110 7.50 10.46 -0.87
CA PRO A 110 6.49 11.47 -1.24
C PRO A 110 5.24 11.38 -0.38
N ILE A 111 4.91 10.20 0.14
CA ILE A 111 3.77 10.03 1.04
C ILE A 111 4.04 10.77 2.35
N LYS A 112 5.24 10.65 2.90
CA LYS A 112 5.62 11.37 4.13
C LYS A 112 5.57 12.88 3.94
N TRP A 113 5.90 13.35 2.73
CA TRP A 113 5.84 14.77 2.41
C TRP A 113 4.40 15.25 2.17
N GLY A 114 3.45 14.34 2.04
CA GLY A 114 2.07 14.69 1.70
C GLY A 114 1.92 15.19 0.27
N ASN A 115 2.87 14.86 -0.61
CA ASN A 115 2.86 15.32 -2.00
C ASN A 115 2.09 14.35 -2.88
N VAL A 116 0.85 14.69 -3.19
CA VAL A 116 -0.05 13.86 -3.97
C VAL A 116 0.47 13.63 -5.40
N SER A 117 0.91 14.69 -6.06
CA SER A 117 1.38 14.60 -7.45
C SER A 117 2.58 13.68 -7.59
N LEU A 118 3.55 13.80 -6.70
CA LEU A 118 4.75 12.97 -6.72
C LEU A 118 4.41 11.52 -6.37
N THR A 119 3.52 11.31 -5.40
CA THR A 119 3.03 9.98 -5.04
C THR A 119 2.38 9.29 -6.24
N MET A 120 1.53 10.01 -6.97
CA MET A 120 0.89 9.47 -8.17
C MET A 120 1.90 9.11 -9.25
N LEU A 121 2.85 10.00 -9.50
CA LEU A 121 3.87 9.78 -10.53
C LEU A 121 4.69 8.54 -10.22
N GLU A 122 5.17 8.43 -8.99
CA GLU A 122 5.97 7.30 -8.55
C GLU A 122 5.20 5.99 -8.64
N SER A 123 3.95 6.00 -8.21
CA SER A 123 3.09 4.82 -8.27
C SER A 123 2.85 4.37 -9.71
N ARG A 124 2.64 5.31 -10.63
CA ARG A 124 2.48 4.98 -12.06
C ARG A 124 3.74 4.36 -12.65
N VAL A 125 4.89 4.89 -12.31
CA VAL A 125 6.18 4.35 -12.78
C VAL A 125 6.35 2.91 -12.29
N ILE A 126 6.11 2.68 -11.00
CA ILE A 126 6.23 1.35 -10.40
C ILE A 126 5.24 0.38 -11.05
N THR A 127 4.00 0.80 -11.26
CA THR A 127 2.99 -0.04 -11.89
C THR A 127 3.39 -0.44 -13.32
N LYS A 128 3.95 0.50 -14.08
CA LYS A 128 4.44 0.21 -15.42
C LYS A 128 5.60 -0.78 -15.40
N ILE A 129 6.51 -0.63 -14.46
CA ILE A 129 7.63 -1.56 -14.29
C ILE A 129 7.12 -2.96 -13.96
N LYS A 130 6.16 -3.06 -13.04
CA LYS A 130 5.54 -4.34 -12.69
C LYS A 130 4.93 -5.03 -13.91
N THR A 131 4.23 -4.28 -14.74
CA THR A 131 3.56 -4.81 -15.91
C THR A 131 4.55 -5.29 -16.96
N LYS A 132 5.61 -4.50 -17.22
CA LYS A 132 6.59 -4.82 -18.27
C LYS A 132 7.63 -5.84 -17.85
N HIS A 133 8.00 -5.84 -16.57
CA HIS A 133 9.13 -6.64 -16.07
C HIS A 133 8.72 -7.45 -14.84
N THR A 134 7.66 -8.23 -14.99
CA THR A 134 7.12 -9.02 -13.89
C THR A 134 8.17 -9.92 -13.25
N LYS A 135 8.98 -10.60 -14.05
CA LYS A 135 10.02 -11.49 -13.52
C LYS A 135 11.10 -10.73 -12.76
N THR A 136 11.55 -9.62 -13.31
CA THR A 136 12.55 -8.78 -12.66
C THR A 136 12.03 -8.24 -11.34
N PHE A 137 10.78 -7.79 -11.33
CA PHE A 137 10.16 -7.27 -10.12
C PHE A 137 10.03 -8.34 -9.04
N ALA A 138 9.64 -9.56 -9.43
CA ALA A 138 9.56 -10.68 -8.50
C ALA A 138 10.90 -11.01 -7.88
N THR A 139 11.97 -10.94 -8.68
CA THR A 139 13.34 -11.16 -8.20
C THR A 139 13.73 -10.09 -7.17
N LEU A 140 13.42 -8.83 -7.45
CA LEU A 140 13.69 -7.74 -6.52
C LEU A 140 12.93 -7.90 -5.20
N LYS A 141 11.69 -8.35 -5.27
CA LYS A 141 10.89 -8.62 -4.07
C LYS A 141 11.49 -9.76 -3.25
N ALA A 142 11.98 -10.80 -3.90
CA ALA A 142 12.55 -11.94 -3.20
C ALA A 142 13.81 -11.58 -2.43
N LYS A 143 14.51 -10.53 -2.84
CA LYS A 143 15.76 -10.10 -2.20
C LYS A 143 15.58 -9.21 -0.97
N ARG A 144 14.37 -8.75 -0.71
CA ARG A 144 14.13 -7.85 0.43
C ARG A 144 13.98 -8.56 1.79
#